data_2aba7d99c0ece3dd2454d5c20a03e503
#
_entry.id   2aba7d99c0ece3dd2454d5c20a03e503
#
_cell.length_a   1.000
_cell.length_b   1.000
_cell.length_c   1.000
_cell.angle_alpha   90.00
_cell.angle_beta   90.00
_cell.angle_gamma   90.00
#
_symmetry.space_group_name_H-M   'P 1'
#
loop_
_entity.id
_entity.type
_entity.pdbx_description
1 polymer ?
#
loop_
_entity_poly.entity_id
_entity_poly.type
_entity_poly.pdbx_seq_one_letter_code
_entity_poly.pdbx_strand_id
1 'polypeptide(L)'
;MGRLGIKPGDRIKLGSIDIAIRALIKNEPDRISDGIVLGPRLLLTEETLRATGIVQPGSLITWRYRVKLADPSLAAAHALIEESKETFPDAGWRVRNRNQAASGADRFIERLGYFMTLVGLASLIVGGAGIANAVAAFVNRRSNSIATLKCLGASSRTVFGIYLTEMTLVALIAIAIGLAAGAVAPMLAYGLLSAIIPLPIAARIEWLPLAIAGALGLLVTYAFAIWPLAHTRRVPASALFRHRILAIHGWPNLVELLAIGAALAGIGLI
;
A
#
# COMPACT_ATOMS: atom_id res chain seq x y z
N MET A 1 -3.48 -26.77 20.52
CA MET A 1 -4.32 -27.34 21.58
C MET A 1 -5.07 -26.20 22.24
N GLY A 2 -6.39 -26.20 22.19
CA GLY A 2 -7.21 -25.05 22.56
C GLY A 2 -7.31 -24.85 24.05
N ARG A 3 -7.77 -23.67 24.45
CA ARG A 3 -7.97 -23.21 25.83
C ARG A 3 -8.74 -24.18 26.76
N LEU A 4 -9.41 -25.20 26.22
CA LEU A 4 -10.26 -26.13 26.96
C LEU A 4 -9.61 -27.51 27.22
N GLY A 5 -8.41 -27.80 26.70
CA GLY A 5 -7.72 -29.08 26.90
C GLY A 5 -8.44 -30.32 26.34
N ILE A 6 -9.47 -30.16 25.54
CA ILE A 6 -10.35 -31.21 25.06
C ILE A 6 -9.68 -32.01 23.93
N LYS A 7 -9.88 -33.33 23.92
CA LYS A 7 -9.36 -34.30 22.94
C LYS A 7 -10.50 -34.95 22.13
N PRO A 8 -10.22 -35.44 20.93
CA PRO A 8 -11.18 -36.32 20.22
C PRO A 8 -11.53 -37.53 21.09
N GLY A 9 -12.81 -37.82 21.20
CA GLY A 9 -13.36 -38.85 22.09
C GLY A 9 -13.95 -38.35 23.40
N ASP A 10 -13.59 -37.14 23.83
CA ASP A 10 -14.19 -36.54 25.05
C ASP A 10 -15.67 -36.19 24.78
N ARG A 11 -16.46 -36.22 25.87
CA ARG A 11 -17.85 -35.79 25.85
C ARG A 11 -17.97 -34.40 26.46
N ILE A 12 -18.77 -33.56 25.80
CA ILE A 12 -19.15 -32.24 26.30
C ILE A 12 -20.66 -32.12 26.38
N LYS A 13 -21.13 -31.48 27.43
CA LYS A 13 -22.56 -31.16 27.56
C LYS A 13 -22.88 -29.91 26.78
N LEU A 14 -23.83 -30.00 25.85
CA LEU A 14 -24.28 -28.88 25.06
C LEU A 14 -25.80 -28.80 25.14
N GLY A 15 -26.31 -27.78 25.80
CA GLY A 15 -27.74 -27.67 26.07
C GLY A 15 -28.26 -28.86 26.90
N SER A 16 -29.22 -29.61 26.38
CA SER A 16 -29.87 -30.76 27.01
C SER A 16 -29.17 -32.10 26.76
N ILE A 17 -28.16 -32.17 25.86
CA ILE A 17 -27.54 -33.44 25.43
C ILE A 17 -26.05 -33.47 25.61
N ASP A 18 -25.51 -34.69 25.79
CA ASP A 18 -24.05 -34.93 25.78
C ASP A 18 -23.61 -35.36 24.39
N ILE A 19 -22.65 -34.64 23.82
CA ILE A 19 -22.09 -34.90 22.51
C ILE A 19 -20.64 -35.32 22.58
N ALA A 20 -20.23 -36.29 21.77
CA ALA A 20 -18.85 -36.72 21.65
C ALA A 20 -18.10 -35.92 20.58
N ILE A 21 -16.92 -35.46 20.90
CA ILE A 21 -16.04 -34.75 19.96
C ILE A 21 -15.39 -35.75 19.03
N ARG A 22 -15.71 -35.68 17.74
CA ARG A 22 -15.17 -36.61 16.72
C ARG A 22 -13.83 -36.17 16.15
N ALA A 23 -13.64 -34.87 15.99
CA ALA A 23 -12.41 -34.33 15.38
C ALA A 23 -12.16 -32.89 15.83
N LEU A 24 -10.90 -32.46 15.68
CA LEU A 24 -10.50 -31.05 15.86
C LEU A 24 -10.26 -30.40 14.50
N ILE A 25 -10.85 -29.24 14.29
CA ILE A 25 -10.66 -28.44 13.09
C ILE A 25 -9.28 -27.77 13.19
N LYS A 26 -8.35 -28.12 12.29
CA LYS A 26 -7.01 -27.51 12.24
C LYS A 26 -7.02 -26.16 11.55
N ASN A 27 -7.79 -26.03 10.47
CA ASN A 27 -7.86 -24.82 9.69
C ASN A 27 -9.30 -24.61 9.18
N GLU A 28 -9.81 -23.42 9.39
CA GLU A 28 -11.13 -22.99 8.92
C GLU A 28 -10.94 -21.82 7.98
N PRO A 29 -11.13 -22.01 6.66
CA PRO A 29 -10.89 -20.95 5.66
C PRO A 29 -11.73 -19.70 5.90
N ASP A 30 -12.94 -19.86 6.41
CA ASP A 30 -13.93 -18.79 6.59
C ASP A 30 -13.81 -18.05 7.93
N ARG A 31 -12.80 -18.36 8.74
CA ARG A 31 -12.63 -17.80 10.09
C ARG A 31 -12.48 -16.27 10.10
N ILE A 32 -11.87 -15.72 9.07
CA ILE A 32 -11.58 -14.28 8.96
C ILE A 32 -12.86 -13.49 8.56
N SER A 33 -13.80 -14.14 7.88
CA SER A 33 -15.02 -13.47 7.38
C SER A 33 -16.05 -13.17 8.46
N ASP A 34 -15.95 -13.79 9.62
CA ASP A 34 -16.98 -13.72 10.69
C ASP A 34 -16.66 -12.70 11.80
N GLY A 35 -15.56 -11.96 11.69
CA GLY A 35 -15.13 -11.01 12.71
C GLY A 35 -14.49 -11.69 13.94
N ILE A 36 -14.41 -10.95 15.06
CA ILE A 36 -13.84 -11.45 16.31
C ILE A 36 -14.88 -12.36 16.99
N VAL A 37 -14.72 -13.66 16.85
CA VAL A 37 -15.53 -14.65 17.57
C VAL A 37 -14.88 -14.91 18.93
N LEU A 38 -15.58 -14.51 19.97
CA LEU A 38 -15.21 -14.78 21.35
C LEU A 38 -15.64 -16.20 21.72
N GLY A 39 -14.72 -17.15 21.60
CA GLY A 39 -14.94 -18.53 22.03
C GLY A 39 -14.57 -19.59 21.01
N PRO A 40 -14.52 -20.87 21.43
CA PRO A 40 -14.29 -22.00 20.54
C PRO A 40 -15.54 -22.26 19.67
N ARG A 41 -15.33 -22.53 18.39
CA ARG A 41 -16.38 -22.94 17.47
C ARG A 41 -16.64 -24.43 17.55
N LEU A 42 -17.91 -24.81 17.45
CA LEU A 42 -18.35 -26.18 17.39
C LEU A 42 -19.15 -26.38 16.09
N LEU A 43 -18.77 -27.36 15.30
CA LEU A 43 -19.54 -27.78 14.12
C LEU A 43 -20.41 -28.97 14.48
N LEU A 44 -21.69 -28.84 14.26
CA LEU A 44 -22.73 -29.85 14.52
C LEU A 44 -23.57 -30.03 13.28
N THR A 45 -24.23 -31.19 13.18
CA THR A 45 -25.33 -31.36 12.24
C THR A 45 -26.53 -30.57 12.71
N GLU A 46 -27.40 -30.18 11.79
CA GLU A 46 -28.66 -29.47 12.10
C GLU A 46 -29.53 -30.28 13.05
N GLU A 47 -29.62 -31.61 12.84
CA GLU A 47 -30.36 -32.53 13.67
C GLU A 47 -29.82 -32.52 15.12
N THR A 48 -28.52 -32.64 15.28
CA THR A 48 -27.86 -32.55 16.61
C THR A 48 -28.14 -31.18 17.25
N LEU A 49 -28.03 -30.08 16.47
CA LEU A 49 -28.30 -28.74 16.99
C LEU A 49 -29.74 -28.60 17.49
N ARG A 50 -30.71 -29.13 16.78
CA ARG A 50 -32.11 -29.15 17.22
C ARG A 50 -32.29 -29.95 18.50
N ALA A 51 -31.64 -31.11 18.62
CA ALA A 51 -31.69 -31.95 19.80
C ALA A 51 -31.07 -31.28 21.05
N THR A 52 -30.16 -30.34 20.90
CA THR A 52 -29.57 -29.60 22.04
C THR A 52 -30.57 -28.71 22.77
N GLY A 53 -31.67 -28.31 22.14
CA GLY A 53 -32.62 -27.33 22.66
C GLY A 53 -32.09 -25.90 22.83
N ILE A 54 -30.91 -25.59 22.29
CA ILE A 54 -30.31 -24.23 22.38
C ILE A 54 -31.05 -23.25 21.47
N VAL A 55 -31.55 -23.76 20.35
CA VAL A 55 -32.32 -22.96 19.40
C VAL A 55 -33.75 -22.89 19.84
N GLN A 56 -34.19 -21.75 20.35
CA GLN A 56 -35.54 -21.49 20.84
C GLN A 56 -36.18 -20.37 19.98
N PRO A 57 -37.53 -20.27 20.00
CA PRO A 57 -38.20 -19.12 19.40
C PRO A 57 -37.62 -17.80 19.93
N GLY A 58 -37.18 -16.91 19.03
CA GLY A 58 -36.49 -15.66 19.41
C GLY A 58 -34.97 -15.73 19.49
N SER A 59 -34.36 -16.91 19.30
CA SER A 59 -32.88 -17.01 19.21
C SER A 59 -32.39 -16.30 17.95
N LEU A 60 -31.31 -15.51 18.11
CA LEU A 60 -30.62 -14.85 17.00
C LEU A 60 -29.84 -15.89 16.20
N ILE A 61 -30.39 -16.31 15.07
CA ILE A 61 -29.77 -17.30 14.19
C ILE A 61 -29.46 -16.64 12.85
N THR A 62 -28.27 -16.87 12.35
CA THR A 62 -27.89 -16.45 11.00
C THR A 62 -27.86 -17.66 10.08
N TRP A 63 -28.78 -17.73 9.15
CA TRP A 63 -28.81 -18.75 8.12
C TRP A 63 -27.88 -18.35 6.98
N ARG A 64 -27.06 -19.30 6.51
CA ARG A 64 -26.14 -19.09 5.38
C ARG A 64 -26.32 -20.19 4.37
N TYR A 65 -26.70 -19.79 3.17
CA TYR A 65 -26.87 -20.68 2.04
C TYR A 65 -25.75 -20.43 1.03
N ARG A 66 -25.22 -21.50 0.44
CA ARG A 66 -24.25 -21.42 -0.64
C ARG A 66 -24.89 -21.91 -1.92
N VAL A 67 -24.91 -21.07 -2.94
CA VAL A 67 -25.44 -21.39 -4.25
C VAL A 67 -24.26 -21.53 -5.22
N LYS A 68 -24.20 -22.69 -5.91
CA LYS A 68 -23.24 -22.93 -6.97
C LYS A 68 -23.92 -22.62 -8.30
N LEU A 69 -23.43 -21.63 -9.01
CA LEU A 69 -23.88 -21.27 -10.34
C LEU A 69 -23.36 -22.26 -11.38
N ALA A 70 -24.16 -22.51 -12.42
CA ALA A 70 -23.72 -23.29 -13.59
C ALA A 70 -22.63 -22.53 -14.35
N ASP A 71 -22.79 -21.21 -14.51
CA ASP A 71 -21.75 -20.33 -15.04
C ASP A 71 -21.00 -19.67 -13.86
N PRO A 72 -19.68 -19.97 -13.67
CA PRO A 72 -18.89 -19.43 -12.57
C PRO A 72 -18.43 -17.98 -12.81
N SER A 73 -18.92 -17.30 -13.85
CA SER A 73 -18.52 -15.92 -14.17
C SER A 73 -19.03 -14.93 -13.11
N LEU A 74 -18.29 -13.84 -12.94
CA LEU A 74 -18.71 -12.74 -12.06
C LEU A 74 -19.97 -12.04 -12.59
N ALA A 75 -20.14 -11.99 -13.91
CA ALA A 75 -21.31 -11.40 -14.55
C ALA A 75 -22.58 -12.17 -14.19
N ALA A 76 -22.56 -13.50 -14.26
CA ALA A 76 -23.69 -14.35 -13.86
C ALA A 76 -24.01 -14.20 -12.36
N ALA A 77 -22.98 -14.09 -11.51
CA ALA A 77 -23.16 -13.85 -10.09
C ALA A 77 -23.80 -12.49 -9.80
N HIS A 78 -23.39 -11.44 -10.50
CA HIS A 78 -24.01 -10.11 -10.38
C HIS A 78 -25.44 -10.09 -10.88
N ALA A 79 -25.72 -10.72 -12.02
CA ALA A 79 -27.08 -10.82 -12.55
C ALA A 79 -28.03 -11.51 -11.54
N LEU A 80 -27.61 -12.64 -10.95
CA LEU A 80 -28.41 -13.32 -9.93
C LEU A 80 -28.63 -12.45 -8.68
N ILE A 81 -27.64 -11.69 -8.27
CA ILE A 81 -27.76 -10.79 -7.10
C ILE A 81 -28.81 -9.70 -7.39
N GLU A 82 -28.77 -9.08 -8.55
CA GLU A 82 -29.76 -8.06 -8.92
C GLU A 82 -31.16 -8.66 -9.08
N GLU A 83 -31.28 -9.79 -9.77
CA GLU A 83 -32.54 -10.51 -9.91
C GLU A 83 -33.13 -10.90 -8.53
N SER A 84 -32.27 -11.35 -7.59
CA SER A 84 -32.73 -11.70 -6.24
C SER A 84 -33.25 -10.50 -5.44
N LYS A 85 -32.68 -9.32 -5.64
CA LYS A 85 -33.14 -8.07 -5.01
C LYS A 85 -34.45 -7.57 -5.59
N GLU A 86 -34.62 -7.70 -6.93
CA GLU A 86 -35.85 -7.31 -7.60
C GLU A 86 -37.01 -8.25 -7.27
N THR A 87 -36.73 -9.55 -7.24
CA THR A 87 -37.78 -10.59 -6.98
C THR A 87 -38.18 -10.62 -5.49
N PHE A 88 -37.25 -10.36 -4.57
CA PHE A 88 -37.47 -10.46 -3.12
C PHE A 88 -36.96 -9.21 -2.37
N PRO A 89 -37.54 -8.03 -2.60
CA PRO A 89 -37.05 -6.77 -2.02
C PRO A 89 -37.10 -6.75 -0.49
N ASP A 90 -38.10 -7.39 0.10
CA ASP A 90 -38.35 -7.39 1.54
C ASP A 90 -37.67 -8.55 2.29
N ALA A 91 -36.96 -9.42 1.58
CA ALA A 91 -36.33 -10.61 2.19
C ALA A 91 -35.18 -10.31 3.14
N GLY A 92 -34.60 -9.12 3.05
CA GLY A 92 -33.47 -8.68 3.91
C GLY A 92 -32.21 -9.55 3.75
N TRP A 93 -32.10 -10.28 2.65
CA TRP A 93 -30.97 -11.15 2.40
C TRP A 93 -29.69 -10.34 2.15
N ARG A 94 -28.60 -10.82 2.74
CA ARG A 94 -27.26 -10.30 2.46
C ARG A 94 -26.55 -11.22 1.49
N VAL A 95 -26.76 -11.00 0.19
CA VAL A 95 -26.13 -11.80 -0.87
C VAL A 95 -24.69 -11.32 -1.10
N ARG A 96 -23.76 -12.28 -1.18
CA ARG A 96 -22.33 -12.02 -1.42
C ARG A 96 -21.82 -12.93 -2.51
N ASN A 97 -21.03 -12.40 -3.42
CA ASN A 97 -20.31 -13.21 -4.39
C ASN A 97 -19.00 -13.76 -3.80
N ARG A 98 -18.33 -14.64 -4.55
CA ARG A 98 -17.06 -15.26 -4.15
C ARG A 98 -15.98 -14.24 -3.82
N ASN A 99 -15.92 -13.11 -4.53
CA ASN A 99 -14.91 -12.07 -4.32
C ASN A 99 -15.23 -11.21 -3.09
N GLN A 100 -16.47 -11.21 -2.62
CA GLN A 100 -16.93 -10.48 -1.42
C GLN A 100 -17.02 -11.38 -0.18
N ALA A 101 -16.51 -12.61 -0.26
CA ALA A 101 -16.60 -13.57 0.84
C ALA A 101 -15.93 -13.07 2.13
N ALA A 102 -14.88 -12.24 2.00
CA ALA A 102 -14.11 -11.65 3.09
C ALA A 102 -14.39 -10.14 3.30
N SER A 103 -15.63 -9.69 3.14
CA SER A 103 -16.00 -8.26 3.14
C SER A 103 -15.55 -7.45 4.37
N GLY A 104 -15.19 -8.08 5.46
CA GLY A 104 -14.56 -7.42 6.61
C GLY A 104 -13.08 -7.13 6.37
N ALA A 105 -12.38 -8.08 5.75
CA ALA A 105 -10.98 -7.91 5.37
C ALA A 105 -10.83 -6.90 4.22
N ASP A 106 -11.74 -6.94 3.24
CA ASP A 106 -11.71 -6.01 2.10
C ASP A 106 -11.79 -4.55 2.55
N ARG A 107 -12.73 -4.23 3.43
CA ARG A 107 -12.85 -2.86 3.99
C ARG A 107 -11.64 -2.45 4.83
N PHE A 108 -11.02 -3.39 5.54
CA PHE A 108 -9.81 -3.13 6.29
C PHE A 108 -8.63 -2.87 5.34
N ILE A 109 -8.47 -3.70 4.31
CA ILE A 109 -7.42 -3.56 3.29
C ILE A 109 -7.59 -2.23 2.53
N GLU A 110 -8.81 -1.88 2.15
CA GLU A 110 -9.12 -0.62 1.47
C GLU A 110 -8.74 0.60 2.35
N ARG A 111 -9.14 0.60 3.62
CA ARG A 111 -8.76 1.67 4.57
C ARG A 111 -7.26 1.73 4.79
N LEU A 112 -6.62 0.57 4.89
CA LEU A 112 -5.16 0.50 5.01
C LEU A 112 -4.48 1.06 3.76
N GLY A 113 -5.02 0.77 2.57
CA GLY A 113 -4.57 1.33 1.29
C GLY A 113 -4.64 2.85 1.28
N TYR A 114 -5.77 3.44 1.65
CA TYR A 114 -5.90 4.90 1.75
C TYR A 114 -4.91 5.50 2.76
N PHE A 115 -4.75 4.87 3.92
CA PHE A 115 -3.79 5.32 4.92
C PHE A 115 -2.35 5.27 4.40
N MET A 116 -1.96 4.17 3.74
CA MET A 116 -0.63 4.02 3.13
C MET A 116 -0.38 5.05 2.02
N THR A 117 -1.41 5.36 1.23
CA THR A 117 -1.32 6.40 0.20
C THR A 117 -1.07 7.78 0.82
N LEU A 118 -1.77 8.14 1.89
CA LEU A 118 -1.55 9.40 2.59
C LEU A 118 -0.15 9.49 3.20
N VAL A 119 0.32 8.41 3.84
CA VAL A 119 1.69 8.32 4.40
C VAL A 119 2.73 8.43 3.28
N GLY A 120 2.49 7.75 2.16
CA GLY A 120 3.34 7.83 0.98
C GLY A 120 3.44 9.25 0.42
N LEU A 121 2.31 9.94 0.27
CA LEU A 121 2.26 11.31 -0.21
C LEU A 121 2.99 12.27 0.74
N ALA A 122 2.76 12.15 2.04
CA ALA A 122 3.47 12.95 3.05
C ALA A 122 4.99 12.72 3.00
N SER A 123 5.40 11.45 2.89
CA SER A 123 6.81 11.08 2.76
C SER A 123 7.45 11.64 1.48
N LEU A 124 6.69 11.69 0.38
CA LEU A 124 7.13 12.27 -0.89
C LEU A 124 7.41 13.78 -0.75
N ILE A 125 6.53 14.51 -0.06
CA ILE A 125 6.68 15.95 0.16
C ILE A 125 7.91 16.23 1.04
N VAL A 126 8.05 15.50 2.16
CA VAL A 126 9.19 15.67 3.08
C VAL A 126 10.49 15.28 2.39
N GLY A 127 10.50 14.14 1.68
CA GLY A 127 11.65 13.68 0.89
C GLY A 127 12.02 14.67 -0.22
N GLY A 128 11.03 15.20 -0.93
CA GLY A 128 11.22 16.22 -1.96
C GLY A 128 11.85 17.51 -1.42
N ALA A 129 11.37 17.99 -0.28
CA ALA A 129 11.99 19.15 0.40
C ALA A 129 13.44 18.86 0.80
N GLY A 130 13.73 17.64 1.28
CA GLY A 130 15.07 17.16 1.56
C GLY A 130 15.98 17.19 0.34
N ILE A 131 15.48 16.71 -0.81
CA ILE A 131 16.19 16.75 -2.09
C ILE A 131 16.49 18.20 -2.49
N ALA A 132 15.51 19.10 -2.42
CA ALA A 132 15.69 20.52 -2.78
C ALA A 132 16.79 21.16 -1.92
N ASN A 133 16.77 20.93 -0.62
CA ASN A 133 17.78 21.47 0.31
C ASN A 133 19.17 20.86 0.06
N ALA A 134 19.26 19.56 -0.19
CA ALA A 134 20.53 18.89 -0.50
C ALA A 134 21.14 19.42 -1.79
N VAL A 135 20.33 19.56 -2.85
CA VAL A 135 20.77 20.10 -4.14
C VAL A 135 21.19 21.57 -4.01
N ALA A 136 20.45 22.38 -3.26
CA ALA A 136 20.82 23.77 -3.00
C ALA A 136 22.17 23.89 -2.26
N ALA A 137 22.37 23.08 -1.22
CA ALA A 137 23.63 23.04 -0.48
C ALA A 137 24.80 22.56 -1.37
N PHE A 138 24.56 21.57 -2.21
CA PHE A 138 25.52 21.05 -3.16
C PHE A 138 25.97 22.14 -4.17
N VAL A 139 24.98 22.82 -4.80
CA VAL A 139 25.25 23.92 -5.75
C VAL A 139 26.03 25.05 -5.08
N ASN A 140 25.65 25.43 -3.86
CA ASN A 140 26.36 26.46 -3.11
C ASN A 140 27.80 26.07 -2.82
N ARG A 141 28.09 24.84 -2.42
CA ARG A 141 29.47 24.35 -2.18
C ARG A 141 30.31 24.29 -3.45
N ARG A 142 29.69 24.05 -4.60
CA ARG A 142 30.37 23.96 -5.91
C ARG A 142 30.38 25.27 -6.67
N SER A 143 29.89 26.38 -6.09
CA SER A 143 29.77 27.68 -6.77
C SER A 143 31.10 28.17 -7.33
N ASN A 144 32.21 27.98 -6.61
CA ASN A 144 33.57 28.36 -7.08
C ASN A 144 33.98 27.51 -8.30
N SER A 145 33.76 26.19 -8.28
CA SER A 145 34.04 25.30 -9.41
C SER A 145 33.18 25.67 -10.63
N ILE A 146 31.94 26.03 -10.42
CA ILE A 146 31.02 26.50 -11.46
C ILE A 146 31.55 27.80 -12.10
N ALA A 147 31.98 28.74 -11.26
CA ALA A 147 32.54 30.01 -11.72
C ALA A 147 33.84 29.78 -12.52
N THR A 148 34.74 28.91 -12.03
CA THR A 148 35.98 28.57 -12.74
C THR A 148 35.69 27.95 -14.11
N LEU A 149 34.76 26.99 -14.22
CA LEU A 149 34.38 26.40 -15.49
C LEU A 149 33.84 27.46 -16.48
N LYS A 150 33.04 28.42 -15.99
CA LYS A 150 32.53 29.52 -16.81
C LYS A 150 33.63 30.49 -17.24
N CYS A 151 34.62 30.77 -16.40
CA CYS A 151 35.80 31.55 -16.77
C CYS A 151 36.63 30.86 -17.85
N LEU A 152 36.66 29.53 -17.87
CA LEU A 152 37.34 28.73 -18.91
C LEU A 152 36.50 28.58 -20.19
N GLY A 153 35.33 29.25 -20.28
CA GLY A 153 34.51 29.30 -21.47
C GLY A 153 33.38 28.27 -21.52
N ALA A 154 33.15 27.52 -20.43
CA ALA A 154 32.03 26.57 -20.40
C ALA A 154 30.66 27.30 -20.44
N SER A 155 29.80 26.88 -21.35
CA SER A 155 28.45 27.42 -21.43
C SER A 155 27.59 27.07 -20.21
N SER A 156 26.68 27.94 -19.84
CA SER A 156 25.74 27.65 -18.74
C SER A 156 24.91 26.37 -18.96
N ARG A 157 24.69 25.98 -20.21
CA ARG A 157 24.00 24.71 -20.55
C ARG A 157 24.90 23.51 -20.25
N THR A 158 26.16 23.57 -20.60
CA THR A 158 27.14 22.51 -20.32
C THR A 158 27.30 22.29 -18.82
N VAL A 159 27.48 23.38 -18.05
CA VAL A 159 27.58 23.30 -16.58
C VAL A 159 26.31 22.70 -15.99
N PHE A 160 25.14 23.15 -16.39
CA PHE A 160 23.87 22.59 -15.93
C PHE A 160 23.75 21.09 -16.26
N GLY A 161 24.13 20.69 -17.48
CA GLY A 161 24.09 19.30 -17.93
C GLY A 161 24.99 18.39 -17.08
N ILE A 162 26.23 18.83 -16.78
CA ILE A 162 27.17 18.08 -15.94
C ILE A 162 26.56 17.80 -14.55
N TYR A 163 26.05 18.84 -13.88
CA TYR A 163 25.49 18.69 -12.56
C TYR A 163 24.15 17.94 -12.55
N LEU A 164 23.35 18.09 -13.61
CA LEU A 164 22.12 17.30 -13.77
C LEU A 164 22.44 15.80 -13.90
N THR A 165 23.46 15.45 -14.68
CA THR A 165 23.89 14.04 -14.83
C THR A 165 24.42 13.49 -13.50
N GLU A 166 25.24 14.26 -12.77
CA GLU A 166 25.73 13.88 -11.45
C GLU A 166 24.58 13.61 -10.47
N MET A 167 23.59 14.50 -10.42
CA MET A 167 22.40 14.34 -9.59
C MET A 167 21.55 13.14 -10.00
N THR A 168 21.41 12.90 -11.30
CA THR A 168 20.66 11.74 -11.81
C THR A 168 21.32 10.44 -11.40
N LEU A 169 22.63 10.33 -11.47
CA LEU A 169 23.37 9.13 -11.03
C LEU A 169 23.16 8.87 -9.54
N VAL A 170 23.28 9.91 -8.70
CA VAL A 170 23.04 9.79 -7.26
C VAL A 170 21.58 9.38 -6.98
N ALA A 171 20.63 9.97 -7.70
CA ALA A 171 19.22 9.64 -7.58
C ALA A 171 18.93 8.18 -7.95
N LEU A 172 19.52 7.68 -9.04
CA LEU A 172 19.36 6.28 -9.46
C LEU A 172 19.86 5.31 -8.39
N ILE A 173 21.02 5.59 -7.79
CA ILE A 173 21.56 4.78 -6.70
C ILE A 173 20.61 4.81 -5.48
N ALA A 174 20.15 6.00 -5.09
CA ALA A 174 19.24 6.15 -3.97
C ALA A 174 17.89 5.45 -4.21
N ILE A 175 17.35 5.54 -5.42
CA ILE A 175 16.11 4.85 -5.84
C ILE A 175 16.34 3.34 -5.81
N ALA A 176 17.44 2.83 -6.33
CA ALA A 176 17.75 1.40 -6.29
C ALA A 176 17.80 0.85 -4.85
N ILE A 177 18.43 1.59 -3.94
CA ILE A 177 18.47 1.24 -2.51
C ILE A 177 17.06 1.29 -1.91
N GLY A 178 16.30 2.33 -2.21
CA GLY A 178 14.92 2.50 -1.75
C GLY A 178 13.98 1.38 -2.23
N LEU A 179 14.08 0.99 -3.51
CA LEU A 179 13.32 -0.11 -4.09
C LEU A 179 13.71 -1.45 -3.47
N ALA A 180 15.01 -1.70 -3.25
CA ALA A 180 15.48 -2.91 -2.57
C ALA A 180 14.94 -2.99 -1.14
N ALA A 181 15.02 -1.90 -0.37
CA ALA A 181 14.48 -1.81 0.96
C ALA A 181 12.95 -2.01 0.97
N GLY A 182 12.23 -1.36 0.04
CA GLY A 182 10.78 -1.49 -0.11
C GLY A 182 10.33 -2.89 -0.52
N ALA A 183 11.12 -3.61 -1.32
CA ALA A 183 10.83 -4.99 -1.69
C ALA A 183 11.08 -5.98 -0.53
N VAL A 184 12.09 -5.72 0.30
CA VAL A 184 12.48 -6.59 1.42
C VAL A 184 11.61 -6.37 2.66
N ALA A 185 11.18 -5.13 2.92
CA ALA A 185 10.40 -4.78 4.11
C ALA A 185 9.12 -5.62 4.30
N PRO A 186 8.27 -5.87 3.28
CA PRO A 186 7.10 -6.73 3.42
C PRO A 186 7.45 -8.18 3.73
N MET A 187 8.57 -8.70 3.19
CA MET A 187 9.02 -10.07 3.47
C MET A 187 9.45 -10.25 4.92
N LEU A 188 10.17 -9.26 5.47
CA LEU A 188 10.56 -9.25 6.89
C LEU A 188 9.34 -9.12 7.79
N ALA A 189 8.42 -8.22 7.46
CA ALA A 189 7.17 -8.05 8.20
C ALA A 189 6.34 -9.34 8.19
N TYR A 190 6.22 -10.03 7.05
CA TYR A 190 5.53 -11.31 6.96
C TYR A 190 6.18 -12.38 7.85
N GLY A 191 7.51 -12.48 7.85
CA GLY A 191 8.24 -13.44 8.71
C GLY A 191 7.94 -13.25 10.19
N LEU A 192 7.82 -12.00 10.64
CA LEU A 192 7.49 -11.66 12.03
C LEU A 192 6.00 -11.88 12.35
N LEU A 193 5.10 -11.51 11.44
CA LEU A 193 3.66 -11.63 11.64
C LEU A 193 3.12 -13.05 11.48
N SER A 194 3.74 -13.87 10.65
CA SER A 194 3.30 -15.26 10.41
C SER A 194 3.30 -16.12 11.67
N ALA A 195 4.14 -15.79 12.66
CA ALA A 195 4.15 -16.43 13.97
C ALA A 195 2.89 -16.10 14.82
N ILE A 196 2.23 -14.97 14.54
CA ILE A 196 1.08 -14.47 15.33
C ILE A 196 -0.24 -14.69 14.58
N ILE A 197 -0.23 -14.50 13.27
CA ILE A 197 -1.43 -14.58 12.42
C ILE A 197 -1.12 -15.52 11.24
N PRO A 198 -1.72 -16.71 11.18
CA PRO A 198 -1.54 -17.65 10.07
C PRO A 198 -2.36 -17.18 8.84
N LEU A 199 -1.87 -16.15 8.16
CA LEU A 199 -2.46 -15.71 6.90
C LEU A 199 -1.72 -16.42 5.74
N PRO A 200 -2.40 -17.09 4.82
CA PRO A 200 -1.79 -17.67 3.63
C PRO A 200 -1.49 -16.59 2.59
N ILE A 201 -0.61 -15.64 2.93
CA ILE A 201 -0.18 -14.59 2.01
C ILE A 201 1.08 -15.09 1.30
N ALA A 202 0.99 -15.33 0.00
CA ALA A 202 2.17 -15.57 -0.82
C ALA A 202 2.89 -14.23 -1.02
N ALA A 203 4.02 -14.03 -0.36
CA ALA A 203 4.88 -12.88 -0.62
C ALA A 203 5.45 -13.00 -2.04
N ARG A 204 4.85 -12.31 -2.99
CA ARG A 204 5.32 -12.21 -4.38
C ARG A 204 5.87 -10.81 -4.60
N ILE A 205 7.01 -10.73 -5.27
CA ILE A 205 7.56 -9.46 -5.73
C ILE A 205 6.78 -9.09 -7.00
N GLU A 206 6.04 -8.01 -6.93
CA GLU A 206 5.32 -7.46 -8.07
C GLU A 206 6.15 -6.36 -8.72
N TRP A 207 6.58 -6.61 -9.97
CA TRP A 207 7.47 -5.69 -10.69
C TRP A 207 6.80 -4.39 -11.10
N LEU A 208 5.49 -4.41 -11.36
CA LEU A 208 4.76 -3.22 -11.80
C LEU A 208 4.71 -2.13 -10.71
N PRO A 209 4.32 -2.39 -9.46
CA PRO A 209 4.39 -1.39 -8.38
C PRO A 209 5.81 -0.88 -8.13
N LEU A 210 6.83 -1.74 -8.25
CA LEU A 210 8.22 -1.32 -8.10
C LEU A 210 8.64 -0.36 -9.22
N ALA A 211 8.29 -0.66 -10.47
CA ALA A 211 8.59 0.20 -11.60
C ALA A 211 7.90 1.57 -11.47
N ILE A 212 6.64 1.59 -11.04
CA ILE A 212 5.89 2.82 -10.75
C ILE A 212 6.57 3.62 -9.64
N ALA A 213 6.95 2.97 -8.54
CA ALA A 213 7.65 3.63 -7.44
C ALA A 213 9.00 4.22 -7.87
N GLY A 214 9.75 3.51 -8.72
CA GLY A 214 11.01 4.01 -9.30
C GLY A 214 10.79 5.22 -10.21
N ALA A 215 9.77 5.18 -11.06
CA ALA A 215 9.39 6.30 -11.93
C ALA A 215 8.97 7.53 -11.11
N LEU A 216 8.13 7.32 -10.07
CA LEU A 216 7.75 8.38 -9.13
C LEU A 216 8.97 8.98 -8.42
N GLY A 217 9.91 8.15 -7.96
CA GLY A 217 11.15 8.61 -7.34
C GLY A 217 11.97 9.51 -8.25
N LEU A 218 12.10 9.16 -9.54
CA LEU A 218 12.77 10.01 -10.54
C LEU A 218 12.00 11.31 -10.77
N LEU A 219 10.68 11.25 -10.97
CA LEU A 219 9.84 12.43 -11.19
C LEU A 219 9.96 13.43 -10.03
N VAL A 220 9.86 12.92 -8.79
CA VAL A 220 10.02 13.75 -7.59
C VAL A 220 11.42 14.35 -7.51
N THR A 221 12.45 13.55 -7.77
CA THR A 221 13.81 14.06 -7.78
C THR A 221 13.96 15.21 -8.77
N TYR A 222 13.47 15.07 -9.98
CA TYR A 222 13.54 16.16 -10.97
C TYR A 222 12.66 17.35 -10.59
N ALA A 223 11.46 17.12 -10.09
CA ALA A 223 10.56 18.20 -9.67
C ALA A 223 11.20 19.13 -8.63
N PHE A 224 11.89 18.55 -7.65
CA PHE A 224 12.49 19.29 -6.56
C PHE A 224 13.95 19.72 -6.81
N ALA A 225 14.70 19.03 -7.68
CA ALA A 225 16.10 19.35 -7.99
C ALA A 225 16.26 20.41 -9.08
N ILE A 226 15.35 20.49 -10.06
CA ILE A 226 15.49 21.39 -11.20
C ILE A 226 15.59 22.85 -10.77
N TRP A 227 14.77 23.28 -9.83
CA TRP A 227 14.76 24.67 -9.38
C TRP A 227 16.09 25.11 -8.70
N PRO A 228 16.61 24.41 -7.68
CA PRO A 228 17.93 24.75 -7.13
C PRO A 228 19.04 24.61 -8.16
N LEU A 229 18.99 23.59 -9.03
CA LEU A 229 20.00 23.37 -10.05
C LEU A 229 20.00 24.46 -11.13
N ALA A 230 18.87 25.04 -11.48
CA ALA A 230 18.76 26.15 -12.42
C ALA A 230 19.53 27.40 -11.95
N HIS A 231 19.76 27.53 -10.64
CA HIS A 231 20.61 28.60 -10.09
C HIS A 231 22.08 28.51 -10.55
N THR A 232 22.55 27.32 -10.96
CA THR A 232 23.90 27.19 -11.55
C THR A 232 24.06 28.03 -12.82
N ARG A 233 22.98 28.25 -13.55
CA ARG A 233 22.93 29.10 -14.76
C ARG A 233 23.16 30.57 -14.41
N ARG A 234 22.69 31.00 -13.23
CA ARG A 234 22.75 32.43 -12.77
C ARG A 234 24.03 32.79 -12.05
N VAL A 235 24.89 31.82 -11.71
CA VAL A 235 26.21 32.11 -11.08
C VAL A 235 27.07 32.86 -12.08
N PRO A 236 27.42 34.15 -11.82
CA PRO A 236 28.30 34.91 -12.70
C PRO A 236 29.77 34.49 -12.52
N ALA A 237 30.57 34.58 -13.58
CA ALA A 237 32.00 34.33 -13.51
C ALA A 237 32.72 35.24 -12.47
N SER A 238 32.20 36.47 -12.26
CA SER A 238 32.68 37.41 -11.25
C SER A 238 32.46 36.97 -9.79
N ALA A 239 31.72 35.88 -9.54
CA ALA A 239 31.51 35.35 -8.19
C ALA A 239 32.81 34.88 -7.51
N LEU A 240 33.83 34.51 -8.29
CA LEU A 240 35.19 34.19 -7.77
C LEU A 240 35.84 35.34 -6.99
N PHE A 241 35.48 36.58 -7.33
CA PHE A 241 36.10 37.78 -6.74
C PHE A 241 35.28 38.39 -5.58
N ARG A 242 34.13 37.83 -5.27
CA ARG A 242 33.25 38.30 -4.17
C ARG A 242 32.88 37.13 -3.26
N HIS A 243 33.38 37.15 -2.03
CA HIS A 243 32.98 36.24 -0.94
C HIS A 243 31.55 36.54 -0.48
N ARG A 244 30.57 36.47 -1.38
CA ARG A 244 29.14 36.61 -1.00
C ARG A 244 28.47 35.26 -1.11
N ILE A 245 27.92 34.80 0.00
CA ILE A 245 26.90 33.73 0.05
C ILE A 245 25.72 34.19 -0.85
N LEU A 246 25.55 33.56 -1.99
CA LEU A 246 24.44 33.81 -2.87
C LEU A 246 23.18 33.26 -2.19
N ALA A 247 22.46 34.14 -1.50
CA ALA A 247 21.10 33.79 -1.04
C ALA A 247 20.26 33.41 -2.25
N ILE A 248 19.62 32.24 -2.19
CA ILE A 248 18.68 31.78 -3.21
C ILE A 248 17.42 32.66 -3.09
N HIS A 249 17.48 33.85 -3.68
CA HIS A 249 16.36 34.78 -3.78
C HIS A 249 16.00 34.95 -5.25
N GLY A 250 14.88 34.37 -5.66
CA GLY A 250 14.33 34.53 -7.00
C GLY A 250 13.17 33.56 -7.23
N TRP A 251 12.10 34.04 -7.83
CA TRP A 251 11.02 33.21 -8.31
C TRP A 251 11.48 32.35 -9.47
N PRO A 252 10.96 31.08 -9.60
CA PRO A 252 11.28 30.22 -10.71
C PRO A 252 10.82 30.82 -12.04
N ASN A 253 11.59 30.60 -13.10
CA ASN A 253 11.20 31.03 -14.45
C ASN A 253 10.03 30.16 -14.94
N LEU A 254 9.27 30.68 -15.94
CA LEU A 254 8.14 29.97 -16.56
C LEU A 254 8.51 28.55 -17.01
N VAL A 255 9.69 28.34 -17.56
CA VAL A 255 10.18 27.02 -18.00
C VAL A 255 10.41 26.08 -16.82
N GLU A 256 10.90 26.60 -15.70
CA GLU A 256 11.11 25.85 -14.46
C GLU A 256 9.76 25.47 -13.83
N LEU A 257 8.79 26.40 -13.82
CA LEU A 257 7.41 26.15 -13.39
C LEU A 257 6.71 25.11 -14.26
N LEU A 258 6.90 25.15 -15.56
CA LEU A 258 6.35 24.17 -16.49
C LEU A 258 6.98 22.78 -16.27
N ALA A 259 8.29 22.70 -16.03
CA ALA A 259 8.96 21.43 -15.76
C ALA A 259 8.49 20.82 -14.41
N ILE A 260 8.34 21.64 -13.37
CA ILE A 260 7.79 21.23 -12.08
C ILE A 260 6.32 20.81 -12.26
N GLY A 261 5.54 21.60 -12.98
CA GLY A 261 4.14 21.30 -13.27
C GLY A 261 3.96 19.98 -14.05
N ALA A 262 4.81 19.74 -15.06
CA ALA A 262 4.81 18.48 -15.81
C ALA A 262 5.17 17.27 -14.93
N ALA A 263 6.16 17.42 -14.04
CA ALA A 263 6.52 16.36 -13.09
C ALA A 263 5.41 16.08 -12.08
N LEU A 264 4.76 17.13 -11.55
CA LEU A 264 3.61 16.99 -10.65
C LEU A 264 2.38 16.39 -11.34
N ALA A 265 2.11 16.77 -12.58
CA ALA A 265 1.05 16.19 -13.41
C ALA A 265 1.32 14.69 -13.68
N GLY A 266 2.58 14.32 -13.93
CA GLY A 266 2.99 12.92 -14.08
C GLY A 266 2.76 12.10 -12.78
N ILE A 267 2.95 12.71 -11.62
CA ILE A 267 2.64 12.08 -10.32
C ILE A 267 1.14 11.85 -10.13
N GLY A 268 0.31 12.78 -10.62
CA GLY A 268 -1.15 12.67 -10.52
C GLY A 268 -1.79 11.71 -11.51
N LEU A 269 -1.06 11.27 -12.54
CA LEU A 269 -1.54 10.37 -13.59
C LEU A 269 -1.20 8.88 -13.29
N ILE A 270 -0.30 8.63 -12.33
CA ILE A 270 0.11 7.31 -11.84
C ILE A 270 -0.64 6.97 -10.54
#